data_4a4b0aad29f3e7a43983a6bbc8ce9e91
#
_entry.id   4a4b0aad29f3e7a43983a6bbc8ce9e91
#
_cell.length_a   1.000
_cell.length_b   1.000
_cell.length_c   1.000
_cell.angle_alpha   90.00
_cell.angle_beta   90.00
_cell.angle_gamma   90.00
#
_symmetry.space_group_name_H-M   'P 1'
#
loop_
_entity.id
_entity.type
_entity.pdbx_description
1 polymer ?
#
loop_
_entity_poly.entity_id
_entity_poly.type
_entity_poly.pdbx_seq_one_letter_code
_entity_poly.pdbx_strand_id
1 'polypeptide(L)'
;MIFETTRDGALKKLDDFIENEIINYNSKRNFDFGPKERKNVSCLSPYITHRLITEYETVERVLRKRPYQKVEKYVQEIFWRVYWKGWLELRPKVWTDFTEDLKNMKDDEKIQQAVNGKTQISCFNDWVNEIKEFNYLHNHTRMWFASIWIFTLKLPWQKGAEFFLKYLLDGDAASNTLSWRWVAGLQTKGKNYSAQSWNIEKFTNNKYKNIRLVENPIPLQDKREYKMTEIENLNNSEKVRNLIFFENDLNLENYNLNNYQNIYCLLLENDKRKIKLDQKVLDFKRIIIKNHLKTLSKDIKFLENSQNLNILDGVKELDVIYPSIGENLSFIKRLNKTKDIKFRFLKNEKDLFCWNFSNKGYFNFKSNIPKIITKFKLS
;
A
#
# COMPACT_ATOMS: atom_id res chain seq x y z
N MET A 1 16.63 -10.52 -2.99
CA MET A 1 16.20 -9.19 -3.47
C MET A 1 16.51 -8.20 -2.37
N ILE A 2 17.21 -7.12 -2.69
CA ILE A 2 17.52 -6.03 -1.75
C ILE A 2 16.91 -4.76 -2.33
N PHE A 3 16.22 -3.99 -1.52
CA PHE A 3 15.68 -2.68 -1.87
C PHE A 3 16.64 -1.61 -1.35
N GLU A 4 17.21 -0.81 -2.27
CA GLU A 4 17.93 0.40 -1.89
C GLU A 4 16.99 1.35 -1.15
N THR A 5 17.49 2.04 -0.12
CA THR A 5 16.64 2.84 0.77
C THR A 5 16.74 4.34 0.48
N THR A 6 17.08 4.70 -0.76
CA THR A 6 17.24 6.09 -1.21
C THR A 6 16.30 6.41 -2.36
N ARG A 7 15.96 7.71 -2.52
CA ARG A 7 15.17 8.20 -3.64
C ARG A 7 15.91 7.97 -4.96
N ASP A 8 17.22 8.20 -5.01
CA ASP A 8 18.04 8.00 -6.21
C ASP A 8 18.06 6.53 -6.64
N GLY A 9 18.16 5.60 -5.68
CA GLY A 9 18.03 4.17 -5.94
C GLY A 9 16.65 3.79 -6.51
N ALA A 10 15.57 4.40 -5.99
CA ALA A 10 14.22 4.20 -6.51
C ALA A 10 14.07 4.73 -7.94
N LEU A 11 14.60 5.92 -8.25
CA LEU A 11 14.56 6.52 -9.57
C LEU A 11 15.42 5.74 -10.57
N LYS A 12 16.62 5.33 -10.18
CA LYS A 12 17.48 4.48 -11.02
C LYS A 12 16.76 3.19 -11.39
N LYS A 13 16.14 2.52 -10.41
CA LYS A 13 15.36 1.30 -10.64
C LYS A 13 14.20 1.52 -11.61
N LEU A 14 13.52 2.67 -11.52
CA LEU A 14 12.45 3.06 -12.45
C LEU A 14 13.01 3.25 -13.85
N ASP A 15 14.11 3.99 -14.00
CA ASP A 15 14.75 4.25 -15.30
C ASP A 15 15.24 2.96 -15.97
N ASP A 16 15.91 2.09 -15.21
CA ASP A 16 16.36 0.79 -15.70
C ASP A 16 15.18 -0.06 -16.21
N PHE A 17 14.04 -0.04 -15.51
CA PHE A 17 12.84 -0.73 -15.94
C PHE A 17 12.20 -0.11 -17.19
N ILE A 18 12.16 1.22 -17.30
CA ILE A 18 11.65 1.92 -18.50
C ILE A 18 12.49 1.62 -19.74
N GLU A 19 13.80 1.55 -19.59
CA GLU A 19 14.69 1.31 -20.73
C GLU A 19 14.61 -0.14 -21.21
N ASN A 20 14.59 -1.11 -20.29
CA ASN A 20 14.86 -2.50 -20.64
C ASN A 20 13.61 -3.37 -20.72
N GLU A 21 12.57 -3.14 -19.87
CA GLU A 21 11.53 -4.13 -19.66
C GLU A 21 10.10 -3.63 -19.89
N ILE A 22 9.83 -2.33 -19.76
CA ILE A 22 8.46 -1.79 -19.70
C ILE A 22 7.61 -2.14 -20.94
N ILE A 23 8.23 -2.25 -22.12
CA ILE A 23 7.53 -2.59 -23.37
C ILE A 23 6.98 -4.02 -23.31
N ASN A 24 7.68 -4.92 -22.64
CA ASN A 24 7.29 -6.31 -22.47
C ASN A 24 6.35 -6.52 -21.26
N TYR A 25 6.12 -5.48 -20.47
CA TYR A 25 5.37 -5.59 -19.22
C TYR A 25 3.99 -6.21 -19.41
N ASN A 26 3.23 -5.79 -20.42
CA ASN A 26 1.89 -6.31 -20.65
C ASN A 26 1.86 -7.84 -20.83
N SER A 27 2.80 -8.40 -21.57
CA SER A 27 2.88 -9.85 -21.84
C SER A 27 3.53 -10.65 -20.73
N LYS A 28 4.53 -10.04 -20.02
CA LYS A 28 5.34 -10.76 -19.04
C LYS A 28 4.95 -10.51 -17.58
N ARG A 29 4.15 -9.50 -17.27
CA ARG A 29 3.84 -9.08 -15.90
C ARG A 29 3.24 -10.16 -14.99
N ASN A 30 2.63 -11.19 -15.56
CA ASN A 30 2.03 -12.27 -14.78
C ASN A 30 3.01 -13.38 -14.41
N PHE A 31 4.20 -13.45 -15.05
CA PHE A 31 5.19 -14.46 -14.73
C PHE A 31 5.92 -14.13 -13.43
N ASP A 32 5.98 -15.09 -12.53
CA ASP A 32 6.83 -15.03 -11.34
C ASP A 32 8.02 -15.99 -11.50
N PHE A 33 9.16 -15.42 -11.85
CA PHE A 33 10.42 -16.14 -12.00
C PHE A 33 11.18 -16.30 -10.67
N GLY A 34 10.55 -15.90 -9.56
CA GLY A 34 11.15 -15.92 -8.24
C GLY A 34 11.97 -14.66 -7.90
N PRO A 35 12.38 -14.50 -6.63
CA PRO A 35 12.93 -13.23 -6.11
C PRO A 35 14.26 -12.80 -6.74
N LYS A 36 15.02 -13.71 -7.34
CA LYS A 36 16.32 -13.41 -7.97
C LYS A 36 16.20 -12.96 -9.42
N GLU A 37 15.16 -13.39 -10.14
CA GLU A 37 14.98 -13.17 -11.59
C GLU A 37 13.77 -12.30 -11.94
N ARG A 38 13.30 -11.48 -10.99
CA ARG A 38 12.10 -10.63 -11.13
C ARG A 38 12.40 -9.32 -11.86
N LYS A 39 12.85 -9.40 -13.13
CA LYS A 39 13.14 -8.24 -13.98
C LYS A 39 11.92 -7.76 -14.75
N ASN A 40 10.97 -8.64 -15.04
CA ASN A 40 9.75 -8.40 -15.81
C ASN A 40 8.72 -7.46 -15.14
N VAL A 41 8.95 -7.08 -13.88
CA VAL A 41 8.14 -6.12 -13.12
C VAL A 41 9.06 -5.13 -12.41
N SER A 42 8.59 -3.90 -12.23
CA SER A 42 9.42 -2.81 -11.70
C SER A 42 9.82 -2.96 -10.23
N CYS A 43 9.05 -3.70 -9.44
CA CYS A 43 9.22 -3.84 -7.99
C CYS A 43 9.36 -2.49 -7.24
N LEU A 44 8.62 -1.45 -7.68
CA LEU A 44 8.69 -0.09 -7.12
C LEU A 44 7.70 0.15 -5.98
N SER A 45 6.79 -0.78 -5.72
CA SER A 45 5.73 -0.60 -4.73
C SER A 45 6.23 -0.24 -3.32
N PRO A 46 7.39 -0.72 -2.80
CA PRO A 46 7.91 -0.26 -1.52
C PRO A 46 8.24 1.24 -1.50
N TYR A 47 8.75 1.78 -2.60
CA TYR A 47 9.08 3.21 -2.70
C TYR A 47 7.83 4.07 -2.87
N ILE A 48 6.87 3.61 -3.69
CA ILE A 48 5.62 4.31 -3.95
C ILE A 48 4.73 4.32 -2.70
N THR A 49 4.72 3.23 -1.92
CA THR A 49 3.96 3.17 -0.65
C THR A 49 4.40 4.23 0.35
N HIS A 50 5.69 4.55 0.38
CA HIS A 50 6.27 5.58 1.24
C HIS A 50 6.34 6.95 0.56
N ARG A 51 5.90 7.06 -0.70
CA ARG A 51 6.03 8.26 -1.54
C ARG A 51 7.45 8.82 -1.58
N LEU A 52 8.44 7.96 -1.51
CA LEU A 52 9.81 8.34 -1.85
C LEU A 52 9.91 8.74 -3.33
N ILE A 53 9.14 8.05 -4.18
CA ILE A 53 8.67 8.47 -5.50
C ILE A 53 7.15 8.33 -5.53
N THR A 54 6.44 9.27 -6.16
CA THR A 54 4.98 9.24 -6.20
C THR A 54 4.45 8.44 -7.40
N GLU A 55 3.18 8.04 -7.33
CA GLU A 55 2.46 7.45 -8.45
C GLU A 55 2.49 8.36 -9.68
N TYR A 56 2.30 9.67 -9.47
CA TYR A 56 2.26 10.69 -10.52
C TYR A 56 3.63 10.89 -11.17
N GLU A 57 4.69 11.02 -10.36
CA GLU A 57 6.07 11.12 -10.84
C GLU A 57 6.48 9.88 -11.63
N THR A 58 6.10 8.69 -11.15
CA THR A 58 6.37 7.43 -11.86
C THR A 58 5.71 7.43 -13.24
N VAL A 59 4.44 7.84 -13.33
CA VAL A 59 3.71 7.91 -14.62
C VAL A 59 4.30 8.98 -15.53
N GLU A 60 4.59 10.17 -15.01
CA GLU A 60 5.22 11.26 -15.76
C GLU A 60 6.56 10.82 -16.38
N ARG A 61 7.43 10.17 -15.58
CA ARG A 61 8.74 9.71 -16.04
C ARG A 61 8.64 8.63 -17.13
N VAL A 62 7.63 7.74 -17.01
CA VAL A 62 7.33 6.74 -18.04
C VAL A 62 6.85 7.40 -19.32
N LEU A 63 5.92 8.35 -19.24
CA LEU A 63 5.30 8.97 -20.42
C LEU A 63 6.23 9.93 -21.14
N ARG A 64 7.21 10.53 -20.46
CA ARG A 64 8.29 11.29 -21.11
C ARG A 64 9.18 10.43 -22.01
N LYS A 65 9.29 9.13 -21.74
CA LYS A 65 10.19 8.21 -22.48
C LYS A 65 9.46 7.26 -23.41
N ARG A 66 8.20 6.98 -23.17
CA ARG A 66 7.42 5.98 -23.92
C ARG A 66 5.99 6.49 -24.21
N PRO A 67 5.47 6.32 -25.42
CA PRO A 67 4.11 6.72 -25.73
C PRO A 67 3.08 5.90 -24.93
N TYR A 68 2.01 6.54 -24.50
CA TYR A 68 0.97 5.97 -23.62
C TYR A 68 0.47 4.60 -24.11
N GLN A 69 0.19 4.46 -25.42
CA GLN A 69 -0.34 3.23 -26.01
C GLN A 69 0.58 2.01 -25.79
N LYS A 70 1.88 2.22 -25.68
CA LYS A 70 2.87 1.15 -25.45
C LYS A 70 2.98 0.75 -23.98
N VAL A 71 2.61 1.64 -23.08
CA VAL A 71 2.77 1.48 -21.61
C VAL A 71 1.47 1.59 -20.84
N GLU A 72 0.33 1.67 -21.54
CA GLU A 72 -1.00 1.85 -20.95
C GLU A 72 -1.25 0.88 -19.79
N LYS A 73 -0.90 -0.40 -19.97
CA LYS A 73 -1.12 -1.40 -18.92
C LYS A 73 -0.30 -1.12 -17.66
N TYR A 74 0.94 -0.67 -17.80
CA TYR A 74 1.77 -0.30 -16.66
C TYR A 74 1.20 0.93 -15.92
N VAL A 75 0.82 1.96 -16.67
CA VAL A 75 0.18 3.16 -16.11
C VAL A 75 -1.10 2.79 -15.35
N GLN A 76 -1.94 1.90 -15.91
CA GLN A 76 -3.13 1.41 -15.22
C GLN A 76 -2.82 0.72 -13.89
N GLU A 77 -1.76 -0.11 -13.85
CA GLU A 77 -1.38 -0.80 -12.61
C GLU A 77 -0.85 0.17 -11.54
N ILE A 78 -0.16 1.26 -11.92
CA ILE A 78 0.21 2.32 -10.98
C ILE A 78 -1.04 3.01 -10.43
N PHE A 79 -2.01 3.34 -11.28
CA PHE A 79 -3.24 4.01 -10.87
C PHE A 79 -4.21 3.13 -10.06
N TRP A 80 -4.07 1.80 -10.05
CA TRP A 80 -4.81 0.94 -9.13
C TRP A 80 -4.62 1.34 -7.67
N ARG A 81 -3.40 1.74 -7.28
CA ARG A 81 -3.12 2.19 -5.92
C ARG A 81 -3.87 3.49 -5.59
N VAL A 82 -3.87 4.44 -6.52
CA VAL A 82 -4.61 5.71 -6.35
C VAL A 82 -6.11 5.46 -6.22
N TYR A 83 -6.65 4.57 -7.07
CA TYR A 83 -8.04 4.14 -7.01
C TYR A 83 -8.38 3.49 -5.66
N TRP A 84 -7.56 2.55 -5.18
CA TRP A 84 -7.81 1.89 -3.90
C TRP A 84 -7.79 2.88 -2.73
N LYS A 85 -6.84 3.80 -2.69
CA LYS A 85 -6.81 4.87 -1.68
C LYS A 85 -8.10 5.68 -1.72
N GLY A 86 -8.49 6.21 -2.87
CA GLY A 86 -9.73 6.99 -3.01
C GLY A 86 -10.98 6.19 -2.67
N TRP A 87 -11.05 4.92 -3.06
CA TRP A 87 -12.20 4.08 -2.73
C TRP A 87 -12.34 3.87 -1.21
N LEU A 88 -11.22 3.68 -0.51
CA LEU A 88 -11.23 3.52 0.95
C LEU A 88 -11.53 4.85 1.66
N GLU A 89 -11.01 5.99 1.17
CA GLU A 89 -11.33 7.32 1.69
C GLU A 89 -12.83 7.60 1.66
N LEU A 90 -13.50 7.18 0.59
CA LEU A 90 -14.95 7.28 0.47
C LEU A 90 -15.71 6.25 1.34
N ARG A 91 -15.06 5.24 1.90
CA ARG A 91 -15.69 4.17 2.71
C ARG A 91 -14.81 3.77 3.91
N PRO A 92 -14.51 4.72 4.80
CA PRO A 92 -13.54 4.55 5.90
C PRO A 92 -13.92 3.41 6.86
N LYS A 93 -15.21 3.10 6.96
CA LYS A 93 -15.72 2.03 7.81
C LYS A 93 -15.17 0.65 7.44
N VAL A 94 -14.78 0.42 6.18
CA VAL A 94 -14.16 -0.84 5.75
C VAL A 94 -12.87 -1.13 6.53
N TRP A 95 -12.02 -0.12 6.72
CA TRP A 95 -10.79 -0.27 7.53
C TRP A 95 -11.10 -0.45 9.01
N THR A 96 -12.06 0.31 9.52
CA THR A 96 -12.46 0.21 10.94
C THR A 96 -12.98 -1.18 11.27
N ASP A 97 -13.91 -1.69 10.43
CA ASP A 97 -14.50 -3.02 10.64
C ASP A 97 -13.45 -4.13 10.46
N PHE A 98 -12.54 -4.00 9.48
CA PHE A 98 -11.43 -4.94 9.32
C PHE A 98 -10.55 -5.04 10.56
N THR A 99 -10.16 -3.89 11.14
CA THR A 99 -9.33 -3.88 12.35
C THR A 99 -10.06 -4.32 13.61
N GLU A 100 -11.37 -4.13 13.66
CA GLU A 100 -12.19 -4.61 14.77
C GLU A 100 -12.45 -6.13 14.66
N ASP A 101 -12.71 -6.64 13.45
CA ASP A 101 -12.78 -8.07 13.20
C ASP A 101 -11.51 -8.79 13.68
N LEU A 102 -10.34 -8.27 13.29
CA LEU A 102 -9.04 -8.83 13.71
C LEU A 102 -8.86 -8.91 15.22
N LYS A 103 -9.28 -7.89 15.95
CA LYS A 103 -9.18 -7.83 17.41
C LYS A 103 -9.95 -8.96 18.08
N ASN A 104 -11.06 -9.39 17.47
CA ASN A 104 -11.94 -10.44 18.01
C ASN A 104 -11.58 -11.84 17.50
N MET A 105 -10.64 -11.96 16.53
CA MET A 105 -10.18 -13.24 15.98
C MET A 105 -9.01 -13.79 16.77
N LYS A 106 -9.11 -15.07 17.15
CA LYS A 106 -7.99 -15.82 17.73
C LYS A 106 -7.30 -16.65 16.63
N ASP A 107 -6.01 -16.82 16.78
CA ASP A 107 -5.25 -17.73 15.92
C ASP A 107 -5.49 -19.17 16.38
N ASP A 108 -5.85 -20.02 15.45
CA ASP A 108 -5.94 -21.46 15.64
C ASP A 108 -4.70 -22.18 15.04
N GLU A 109 -4.64 -23.49 15.22
CA GLU A 109 -3.54 -24.30 14.72
C GLU A 109 -3.40 -24.21 13.18
N LYS A 110 -4.50 -24.13 12.44
CA LYS A 110 -4.48 -24.02 10.98
C LYS A 110 -3.89 -22.70 10.52
N ILE A 111 -4.24 -21.60 11.18
CA ILE A 111 -3.64 -20.28 10.93
C ILE A 111 -2.14 -20.35 11.24
N GLN A 112 -1.73 -20.96 12.37
CA GLN A 112 -0.33 -21.10 12.72
C GLN A 112 0.45 -21.95 11.69
N GLN A 113 -0.12 -23.04 11.20
CA GLN A 113 0.48 -23.85 10.12
C GLN A 113 0.65 -23.02 8.84
N ALA A 114 -0.40 -22.25 8.45
CA ALA A 114 -0.36 -21.42 7.27
C ALA A 114 0.70 -20.31 7.36
N VAL A 115 0.70 -19.51 8.44
CA VAL A 115 1.70 -18.43 8.60
C VAL A 115 3.13 -18.93 8.76
N ASN A 116 3.32 -20.21 9.09
CA ASN A 116 4.65 -20.85 9.21
C ASN A 116 5.05 -21.64 7.95
N GLY A 117 4.24 -21.62 6.87
CA GLY A 117 4.54 -22.35 5.65
C GLY A 117 4.60 -23.86 5.85
N LYS A 118 3.73 -24.40 6.71
CA LYS A 118 3.64 -25.82 7.07
C LYS A 118 2.31 -26.43 6.63
N THR A 119 1.80 -26.02 5.48
CA THR A 119 0.58 -26.57 4.89
C THR A 119 0.89 -27.72 3.93
N GLN A 120 -0.16 -28.38 3.42
CA GLN A 120 -0.01 -29.42 2.39
C GLN A 120 0.24 -28.87 0.95
N ILE A 121 0.39 -27.54 0.81
CA ILE A 121 0.50 -26.87 -0.49
C ILE A 121 1.91 -26.30 -0.61
N SER A 122 2.76 -26.97 -1.37
CA SER A 122 4.19 -26.64 -1.48
C SER A 122 4.45 -25.20 -1.96
N CYS A 123 3.79 -24.77 -3.03
CA CYS A 123 3.96 -23.42 -3.55
C CYS A 123 3.55 -22.33 -2.52
N PHE A 124 2.48 -22.56 -1.77
CA PHE A 124 2.05 -21.66 -0.72
C PHE A 124 3.12 -21.55 0.38
N ASN A 125 3.69 -22.68 0.81
CA ASN A 125 4.74 -22.70 1.82
C ASN A 125 5.99 -21.94 1.35
N ASP A 126 6.40 -22.14 0.09
CA ASP A 126 7.53 -21.41 -0.51
C ASP A 126 7.26 -19.89 -0.53
N TRP A 127 6.04 -19.45 -0.86
CA TRP A 127 5.67 -18.03 -0.86
C TRP A 127 5.61 -17.43 0.55
N VAL A 128 5.20 -18.19 1.56
CA VAL A 128 5.31 -17.77 2.96
C VAL A 128 6.77 -17.50 3.33
N ASN A 129 7.66 -18.42 2.96
CA ASN A 129 9.09 -18.28 3.21
C ASN A 129 9.67 -17.08 2.44
N GLU A 130 9.29 -16.89 1.17
CA GLU A 130 9.71 -15.73 0.36
C GLU A 130 9.29 -14.41 1.02
N ILE A 131 8.05 -14.31 1.49
CA ILE A 131 7.56 -13.12 2.18
C ILE A 131 8.38 -12.83 3.43
N LYS A 132 8.66 -13.85 4.25
CA LYS A 132 9.43 -13.70 5.50
C LYS A 132 10.91 -13.39 5.25
N GLU A 133 11.48 -13.91 4.17
CA GLU A 133 12.87 -13.67 3.80
C GLU A 133 13.09 -12.31 3.17
N PHE A 134 12.31 -11.96 2.14
CA PHE A 134 12.51 -10.78 1.30
C PHE A 134 11.53 -9.63 1.57
N ASN A 135 10.52 -9.84 2.40
CA ASN A 135 9.46 -8.88 2.71
C ASN A 135 8.75 -8.35 1.45
N TYR A 136 8.70 -9.17 0.43
CA TYR A 136 8.09 -8.86 -0.86
C TYR A 136 7.56 -10.14 -1.52
N LEU A 137 6.52 -10.00 -2.33
CA LEU A 137 5.98 -11.08 -3.16
C LEU A 137 5.49 -10.52 -4.49
N HIS A 138 5.62 -11.27 -5.58
CA HIS A 138 5.14 -10.89 -6.89
C HIS A 138 3.62 -10.65 -6.88
N ASN A 139 3.13 -9.62 -7.60
CA ASN A 139 1.72 -9.23 -7.54
C ASN A 139 0.76 -10.38 -7.92
N HIS A 140 1.04 -11.12 -8.98
CA HIS A 140 0.20 -12.26 -9.38
C HIS A 140 0.19 -13.36 -8.32
N THR A 141 1.35 -13.63 -7.74
CA THR A 141 1.51 -14.60 -6.65
C THR A 141 0.72 -14.21 -5.40
N ARG A 142 0.60 -12.90 -5.10
CA ARG A 142 -0.27 -12.42 -4.01
C ARG A 142 -1.73 -12.80 -4.22
N MET A 143 -2.20 -12.80 -5.47
CA MET A 143 -3.58 -13.20 -5.80
C MET A 143 -3.77 -14.71 -5.60
N TRP A 144 -2.83 -15.54 -6.04
CA TRP A 144 -2.85 -16.98 -5.79
C TRP A 144 -2.79 -17.29 -4.30
N PHE A 145 -1.86 -16.64 -3.58
CA PHE A 145 -1.71 -16.78 -2.14
C PHE A 145 -3.02 -16.50 -1.41
N ALA A 146 -3.65 -15.37 -1.69
CA ALA A 146 -4.91 -14.98 -1.05
C ALA A 146 -6.06 -15.94 -1.39
N SER A 147 -6.15 -16.40 -2.64
CA SER A 147 -7.15 -17.39 -3.05
C SER A 147 -6.95 -18.74 -2.35
N ILE A 148 -5.72 -19.22 -2.26
CA ILE A 148 -5.38 -20.47 -1.54
C ILE A 148 -5.71 -20.33 -0.06
N TRP A 149 -5.31 -19.23 0.57
CA TRP A 149 -5.61 -18.93 1.97
C TRP A 149 -7.10 -19.00 2.26
N ILE A 150 -7.90 -18.27 1.46
CA ILE A 150 -9.34 -18.12 1.71
C ILE A 150 -10.11 -19.42 1.37
N PHE A 151 -9.86 -19.99 0.20
CA PHE A 151 -10.75 -20.99 -0.36
C PHE A 151 -10.23 -22.42 -0.20
N THR A 152 -8.93 -22.64 -0.32
CA THR A 152 -8.35 -23.99 -0.20
C THR A 152 -8.06 -24.32 1.26
N LEU A 153 -7.40 -23.41 1.99
CA LEU A 153 -7.11 -23.58 3.42
C LEU A 153 -8.31 -23.20 4.30
N LYS A 154 -9.33 -22.52 3.74
CA LYS A 154 -10.56 -22.09 4.42
C LYS A 154 -10.28 -21.22 5.66
N LEU A 155 -9.30 -20.32 5.53
CA LEU A 155 -8.90 -19.42 6.62
C LEU A 155 -9.54 -18.04 6.47
N PRO A 156 -9.77 -17.31 7.57
CA PRO A 156 -10.31 -15.96 7.54
C PRO A 156 -9.43 -15.03 6.71
N TRP A 157 -10.02 -14.32 5.73
CA TRP A 157 -9.28 -13.40 4.85
C TRP A 157 -8.59 -12.28 5.63
N GLN A 158 -9.17 -11.87 6.76
CA GLN A 158 -8.62 -10.83 7.62
C GLN A 158 -7.24 -11.23 8.16
N LYS A 159 -7.06 -12.48 8.58
CA LYS A 159 -5.78 -13.00 9.08
C LYS A 159 -4.72 -13.07 7.98
N GLY A 160 -5.11 -13.38 6.75
CA GLY A 160 -4.20 -13.32 5.61
C GLY A 160 -3.82 -11.88 5.25
N ALA A 161 -4.76 -10.95 5.29
CA ALA A 161 -4.50 -9.53 5.10
C ALA A 161 -3.59 -8.94 6.20
N GLU A 162 -3.78 -9.35 7.47
CA GLU A 162 -2.89 -9.03 8.59
C GLU A 162 -1.47 -9.54 8.34
N PHE A 163 -1.32 -10.79 7.89
CA PHE A 163 -0.03 -11.39 7.54
C PHE A 163 0.71 -10.58 6.47
N PHE A 164 0.02 -10.13 5.43
CA PHE A 164 0.62 -9.27 4.40
C PHE A 164 1.01 -7.89 4.95
N LEU A 165 0.15 -7.24 5.73
CA LEU A 165 0.50 -5.95 6.36
C LEU A 165 1.70 -6.07 7.30
N LYS A 166 1.83 -7.21 8.00
CA LYS A 166 2.94 -7.46 8.90
C LYS A 166 4.28 -7.57 8.19
N TYR A 167 4.33 -8.29 7.07
CA TYR A 167 5.61 -8.67 6.45
C TYR A 167 5.97 -7.92 5.18
N LEU A 168 5.03 -7.33 4.44
CA LEU A 168 5.33 -6.67 3.17
C LEU A 168 5.85 -5.25 3.36
N LEU A 169 6.98 -4.92 2.71
CA LEU A 169 7.55 -3.56 2.69
C LEU A 169 6.59 -2.54 2.09
N ASP A 170 5.73 -2.97 1.19
CA ASP A 170 4.70 -2.16 0.51
C ASP A 170 3.31 -2.33 1.12
N GLY A 171 3.23 -2.81 2.36
CA GLY A 171 1.98 -2.97 3.09
C GLY A 171 1.25 -1.65 3.27
N ASP A 172 0.14 -1.48 2.54
CA ASP A 172 -0.70 -0.28 2.48
C ASP A 172 -2.13 -0.64 2.88
N ALA A 173 -2.74 0.14 3.76
CA ALA A 173 -4.05 -0.16 4.32
C ALA A 173 -5.13 -0.32 3.24
N ALA A 174 -5.14 0.57 2.23
CA ALA A 174 -6.13 0.54 1.17
C ALA A 174 -5.87 -0.61 0.18
N SER A 175 -4.68 -0.63 -0.43
CA SER A 175 -4.34 -1.63 -1.46
C SER A 175 -4.43 -3.05 -0.90
N ASN A 176 -3.92 -3.28 0.31
CA ASN A 176 -3.93 -4.61 0.91
C ASN A 176 -5.35 -5.07 1.27
N THR A 177 -6.08 -4.29 2.07
CA THR A 177 -7.42 -4.69 2.54
C THR A 177 -8.38 -4.90 1.37
N LEU A 178 -8.37 -3.98 0.39
CA LEU A 178 -9.31 -4.04 -0.72
C LEU A 178 -8.95 -5.13 -1.73
N SER A 179 -7.67 -5.44 -1.93
CA SER A 179 -7.24 -6.57 -2.77
C SER A 179 -7.62 -7.91 -2.15
N TRP A 180 -7.47 -8.10 -0.85
CA TRP A 180 -7.93 -9.29 -0.15
C TRP A 180 -9.46 -9.44 -0.23
N ARG A 181 -10.21 -8.35 -0.05
CA ARG A 181 -11.66 -8.32 -0.23
C ARG A 181 -12.07 -8.64 -1.68
N TRP A 182 -11.25 -8.18 -2.66
CA TRP A 182 -11.50 -8.46 -4.07
C TRP A 182 -11.32 -9.96 -4.38
N VAL A 183 -10.23 -10.57 -3.92
CA VAL A 183 -10.03 -12.02 -4.05
C VAL A 183 -11.18 -12.79 -3.41
N ALA A 184 -11.63 -12.37 -2.24
CA ALA A 184 -12.73 -13.00 -1.49
C ALA A 184 -14.12 -12.87 -2.15
N GLY A 185 -14.30 -11.99 -3.15
CA GLY A 185 -15.60 -11.69 -3.77
C GLY A 185 -16.45 -10.68 -2.98
N LEU A 186 -15.84 -9.98 -2.02
CA LEU A 186 -16.51 -8.99 -1.16
C LEU A 186 -16.42 -7.57 -1.72
N GLN A 187 -15.39 -7.26 -2.51
CA GLN A 187 -15.19 -5.93 -3.10
C GLN A 187 -16.09 -5.71 -4.32
N THR A 188 -16.23 -6.72 -5.15
CA THR A 188 -17.26 -6.82 -6.18
C THR A 188 -18.14 -7.99 -5.79
N LYS A 189 -19.31 -7.72 -5.21
CA LYS A 189 -20.18 -8.75 -4.63
C LYS A 189 -20.40 -9.90 -5.61
N GLY A 190 -20.09 -11.12 -5.18
CA GLY A 190 -20.28 -12.34 -5.96
C GLY A 190 -19.24 -12.64 -7.04
N LYS A 191 -18.17 -11.82 -7.16
CA LYS A 191 -17.09 -12.04 -8.14
C LYS A 191 -15.76 -12.18 -7.39
N ASN A 192 -15.36 -13.40 -7.11
CA ASN A 192 -14.06 -13.70 -6.49
C ASN A 192 -12.99 -14.01 -7.54
N TYR A 193 -11.73 -13.97 -7.11
CA TYR A 193 -10.61 -14.52 -7.88
C TYR A 193 -10.30 -15.94 -7.40
N SER A 194 -10.21 -16.89 -8.33
CA SER A 194 -9.85 -18.27 -8.04
C SER A 194 -8.49 -18.62 -8.63
N ALA A 195 -7.57 -19.07 -7.78
CA ALA A 195 -6.30 -19.62 -8.22
C ALA A 195 -6.56 -20.97 -8.93
N GLN A 196 -5.96 -21.13 -10.12
CA GLN A 196 -6.07 -22.34 -10.93
C GLN A 196 -4.70 -23.02 -11.01
N SER A 197 -4.65 -24.34 -10.86
CA SER A 197 -3.40 -25.11 -10.89
C SER A 197 -2.61 -24.88 -12.18
N TRP A 198 -3.28 -24.95 -13.34
CA TRP A 198 -2.66 -24.70 -14.64
C TRP A 198 -2.09 -23.29 -14.78
N ASN A 199 -2.73 -22.29 -14.14
CA ASN A 199 -2.30 -20.89 -14.18
C ASN A 199 -1.02 -20.70 -13.36
N ILE A 200 -0.95 -21.29 -12.17
CA ILE A 200 0.26 -21.31 -11.34
C ILE A 200 1.39 -22.00 -12.09
N GLU A 201 1.15 -23.20 -12.64
CA GLU A 201 2.16 -23.94 -13.40
C GLU A 201 2.73 -23.09 -14.55
N LYS A 202 1.86 -22.54 -15.39
CA LYS A 202 2.25 -21.70 -16.53
C LYS A 202 3.09 -20.50 -16.11
N PHE A 203 2.62 -19.72 -15.16
CA PHE A 203 3.22 -18.44 -14.81
C PHE A 203 4.35 -18.53 -13.77
N THR A 204 4.65 -19.73 -13.27
CA THR A 204 5.87 -20.04 -12.52
C THR A 204 6.88 -20.84 -13.35
N ASN A 205 6.74 -20.83 -14.68
CA ASN A 205 7.60 -21.55 -15.60
C ASN A 205 7.73 -23.05 -15.25
N ASN A 206 6.60 -23.69 -14.99
CA ASN A 206 6.47 -25.09 -14.62
C ASN A 206 7.18 -25.48 -13.29
N LYS A 207 7.50 -24.52 -12.44
CA LYS A 207 8.10 -24.80 -11.12
C LYS A 207 7.15 -25.58 -10.20
N TYR A 208 5.84 -25.25 -10.25
CA TYR A 208 4.82 -25.89 -9.44
C TYR A 208 3.80 -26.58 -10.34
N LYS A 209 3.71 -27.91 -10.24
CA LYS A 209 2.82 -28.76 -11.05
C LYS A 209 1.84 -29.51 -10.18
N ASN A 210 0.68 -29.84 -10.75
CA ASN A 210 -0.33 -30.72 -10.15
C ASN A 210 -0.76 -30.31 -8.74
N ILE A 211 -0.88 -29.01 -8.48
CA ILE A 211 -1.29 -28.50 -7.17
C ILE A 211 -2.79 -28.70 -6.99
N ARG A 212 -3.19 -29.35 -5.90
CA ARG A 212 -4.60 -29.55 -5.57
C ARG A 212 -5.18 -28.30 -4.93
N LEU A 213 -6.09 -27.62 -5.63
CA LEU A 213 -6.75 -26.39 -5.21
C LEU A 213 -8.27 -26.52 -5.32
N VAL A 214 -8.97 -25.68 -4.58
CA VAL A 214 -10.40 -25.42 -4.83
C VAL A 214 -10.51 -24.44 -5.98
N GLU A 215 -10.82 -24.91 -7.18
CA GLU A 215 -10.77 -24.11 -8.42
C GLU A 215 -12.03 -23.32 -8.72
N ASN A 216 -13.19 -23.71 -8.17
CA ASN A 216 -14.47 -23.01 -8.35
C ASN A 216 -15.11 -22.70 -7.00
N PRO A 217 -14.47 -21.86 -6.17
CA PRO A 217 -14.98 -21.55 -4.85
C PRO A 217 -16.18 -20.61 -4.89
N ILE A 218 -17.09 -20.78 -3.94
CA ILE A 218 -18.19 -19.85 -3.73
C ILE A 218 -17.61 -18.55 -3.10
N PRO A 219 -17.94 -17.37 -3.64
CA PRO A 219 -17.55 -16.09 -3.07
C PRO A 219 -18.00 -15.96 -1.62
N LEU A 220 -17.18 -15.33 -0.78
CA LEU A 220 -17.59 -15.01 0.57
C LEU A 220 -18.74 -13.99 0.57
N GLN A 221 -19.55 -14.02 1.60
CA GLN A 221 -20.65 -13.07 1.80
C GLN A 221 -20.38 -12.21 3.04
N ASP A 222 -20.69 -10.93 2.94
CA ASP A 222 -20.71 -9.98 4.05
C ASP A 222 -22.05 -9.23 4.04
N LYS A 223 -22.76 -9.24 5.17
CA LYS A 223 -24.03 -8.53 5.32
C LYS A 223 -23.82 -7.01 5.47
N ARG A 224 -22.59 -6.58 5.77
CA ARG A 224 -22.28 -5.17 5.97
C ARG A 224 -22.35 -4.41 4.64
N GLU A 225 -22.95 -3.23 4.70
CA GLU A 225 -22.97 -2.28 3.60
C GLU A 225 -22.15 -1.04 3.94
N TYR A 226 -21.34 -0.61 2.99
CA TYR A 226 -20.45 0.51 3.17
C TYR A 226 -20.92 1.69 2.31
N LYS A 227 -21.68 2.59 2.93
CA LYS A 227 -22.11 3.84 2.29
C LYS A 227 -20.91 4.77 2.09
N MET A 228 -20.95 5.53 1.01
CA MET A 228 -19.96 6.58 0.78
C MET A 228 -20.12 7.72 1.78
N THR A 229 -18.99 8.24 2.21
CA THR A 229 -18.90 9.48 2.99
C THR A 229 -18.23 10.56 2.15
N GLU A 230 -18.52 11.81 2.43
CA GLU A 230 -17.81 12.93 1.81
C GLU A 230 -16.36 12.99 2.30
N ILE A 231 -15.47 13.38 1.41
CA ILE A 231 -14.08 13.67 1.77
C ILE A 231 -14.05 15.13 2.22
N GLU A 232 -13.93 15.34 3.53
CA GLU A 232 -13.84 16.68 4.10
C GLU A 232 -12.65 17.45 3.51
N ASN A 233 -12.93 18.61 2.95
CA ASN A 233 -11.92 19.57 2.48
C ASN A 233 -11.77 20.65 3.56
N LEU A 234 -10.81 20.48 4.45
CA LEU A 234 -10.51 21.46 5.49
C LEU A 234 -9.43 22.44 4.99
N ASN A 235 -9.84 23.43 4.23
CA ASN A 235 -9.00 24.56 3.89
C ASN A 235 -9.21 25.67 4.95
N ASN A 236 -8.35 25.74 5.95
CA ASN A 236 -8.26 26.88 6.85
C ASN A 236 -7.01 27.70 6.51
N SER A 237 -7.19 29.00 6.41
CA SER A 237 -6.16 29.98 6.00
C SER A 237 -5.21 30.44 7.10
N GLU A 238 -5.32 29.92 8.31
CA GLU A 238 -4.47 30.32 9.42
C GLU A 238 -3.06 29.69 9.33
N LYS A 239 -2.03 30.50 9.63
CA LYS A 239 -0.63 30.02 9.64
C LYS A 239 -0.37 29.21 10.90
N VAL A 240 -0.15 27.91 10.76
CA VAL A 240 0.26 27.02 11.84
C VAL A 240 1.78 26.89 11.84
N ARG A 241 2.40 26.90 13.04
CA ARG A 241 3.87 26.88 13.17
C ARG A 241 4.49 25.49 13.13
N ASN A 242 3.68 24.46 13.29
CA ASN A 242 4.14 23.09 13.44
C ASN A 242 3.55 22.20 12.34
N LEU A 243 4.38 21.32 11.78
CA LEU A 243 4.01 20.34 10.76
C LEU A 243 4.41 18.96 11.23
N ILE A 244 3.55 17.96 11.01
CA ILE A 244 3.88 16.56 11.16
C ILE A 244 3.52 15.77 9.90
N PHE A 245 4.36 14.81 9.54
CA PHE A 245 4.11 13.84 8.50
C PHE A 245 4.60 12.44 8.92
N PHE A 246 4.26 11.44 8.14
CA PHE A 246 4.50 10.04 8.48
C PHE A 246 5.31 9.32 7.40
N GLU A 247 5.83 8.16 7.75
CA GLU A 247 6.61 7.28 6.88
C GLU A 247 5.90 6.87 5.57
N ASN A 248 4.60 7.01 5.49
CA ASN A 248 3.81 6.67 4.31
C ASN A 248 3.57 7.83 3.35
N ASP A 249 4.10 9.02 3.64
CA ASP A 249 4.13 10.15 2.70
C ASP A 249 5.38 11.00 2.94
N LEU A 250 6.48 10.62 2.28
CA LEU A 250 7.76 11.33 2.34
C LEU A 250 7.91 12.40 1.24
N ASN A 251 6.90 12.55 0.36
CA ASN A 251 6.92 13.60 -0.66
C ASN A 251 6.51 14.94 -0.08
N LEU A 252 7.48 15.82 0.13
CA LEU A 252 7.31 17.16 0.69
C LEU A 252 7.32 18.29 -0.36
N GLU A 253 7.44 17.96 -1.65
CA GLU A 253 7.61 18.95 -2.74
C GLU A 253 6.46 19.96 -2.84
N ASN A 254 5.25 19.55 -2.47
CA ASN A 254 4.06 20.41 -2.55
C ASN A 254 3.85 21.30 -1.30
N TYR A 255 4.77 21.25 -0.34
CA TYR A 255 4.66 21.98 0.93
C TYR A 255 5.80 22.97 1.09
N ASN A 256 5.47 24.24 1.35
CA ASN A 256 6.50 25.24 1.69
C ASN A 256 6.95 25.07 3.13
N LEU A 257 8.00 24.28 3.33
CA LEU A 257 8.55 23.95 4.65
C LEU A 257 9.06 25.19 5.42
N ASN A 258 9.36 26.30 4.73
CA ASN A 258 9.81 27.54 5.38
C ASN A 258 8.69 28.24 6.18
N ASN A 259 7.43 27.88 5.91
CA ASN A 259 6.32 28.39 6.69
C ASN A 259 6.23 27.80 8.10
N TYR A 260 6.99 26.72 8.39
CA TYR A 260 6.94 26.01 9.66
C TYR A 260 8.18 26.25 10.50
N GLN A 261 7.96 26.47 11.79
CA GLN A 261 9.02 26.61 12.79
C GLN A 261 9.55 25.23 13.22
N ASN A 262 8.63 24.29 13.44
CA ASN A 262 8.97 22.94 13.81
C ASN A 262 8.33 21.94 12.82
N ILE A 263 9.13 20.98 12.38
CA ILE A 263 8.69 19.94 11.47
C ILE A 263 9.06 18.58 12.09
N TYR A 264 8.08 17.68 12.11
CA TYR A 264 8.20 16.37 12.71
C TYR A 264 7.92 15.28 11.66
N CYS A 265 8.80 14.28 11.58
CA CYS A 265 8.53 13.03 10.87
C CYS A 265 8.28 11.93 11.89
N LEU A 266 7.13 11.28 11.85
CA LEU A 266 6.78 10.24 12.82
C LEU A 266 6.80 8.86 12.16
N LEU A 267 7.56 7.92 12.72
CA LEU A 267 7.42 6.49 12.50
C LEU A 267 6.59 5.88 13.63
N LEU A 268 5.44 5.30 13.26
CA LEU A 268 4.58 4.65 14.24
C LEU A 268 5.10 3.26 14.58
N GLU A 269 5.59 3.09 15.80
CA GLU A 269 6.10 1.81 16.33
C GLU A 269 4.98 0.85 16.73
N ASN A 270 5.34 -0.42 16.95
CA ASN A 270 4.40 -1.51 17.20
C ASN A 270 3.57 -1.37 18.47
N ASP A 271 4.02 -0.61 19.47
CA ASP A 271 3.27 -0.31 20.70
C ASP A 271 2.04 0.57 20.46
N LYS A 272 2.04 1.33 19.36
CA LYS A 272 0.96 2.25 18.96
C LYS A 272 0.10 1.72 17.81
N ARG A 273 0.48 0.56 17.22
CA ARG A 273 -0.25 -0.07 16.10
C ARG A 273 -1.25 -1.11 16.57
N LYS A 274 -2.37 -1.23 15.87
CA LYS A 274 -3.28 -2.38 15.99
C LYS A 274 -2.70 -3.60 15.29
N ILE A 275 -2.11 -3.40 14.10
CA ILE A 275 -1.46 -4.44 13.31
C ILE A 275 0.05 -4.26 13.45
N LYS A 276 0.69 -5.21 14.12
CA LYS A 276 2.14 -5.18 14.35
C LYS A 276 2.89 -5.53 13.06
N LEU A 277 3.96 -4.78 12.81
CA LEU A 277 4.87 -5.01 11.69
C LEU A 277 6.02 -5.94 12.11
N ASP A 278 6.56 -6.68 11.15
CA ASP A 278 7.82 -7.39 11.31
C ASP A 278 8.98 -6.40 11.50
N GLN A 279 10.00 -6.81 12.24
CA GLN A 279 11.13 -5.93 12.55
C GLN A 279 11.86 -5.44 11.30
N LYS A 280 12.03 -6.30 10.28
CA LYS A 280 12.65 -5.90 9.00
C LYS A 280 11.85 -4.81 8.27
N VAL A 281 10.52 -4.84 8.39
CA VAL A 281 9.65 -3.80 7.81
C VAL A 281 9.81 -2.48 8.54
N LEU A 282 9.85 -2.51 9.89
CA LEU A 282 10.12 -1.31 10.70
C LEU A 282 11.51 -0.74 10.41
N ASP A 283 12.52 -1.59 10.31
CA ASP A 283 13.89 -1.16 10.03
C ASP A 283 14.01 -0.53 8.63
N PHE A 284 13.34 -1.12 7.63
CA PHE A 284 13.27 -0.54 6.29
C PHE A 284 12.63 0.85 6.30
N LYS A 285 11.49 1.01 6.98
CA LYS A 285 10.83 2.32 7.15
C LYS A 285 11.74 3.32 7.84
N ARG A 286 12.41 2.93 8.90
CA ARG A 286 13.35 3.77 9.66
C ARG A 286 14.51 4.25 8.79
N ILE A 287 15.11 3.35 8.02
CA ILE A 287 16.25 3.65 7.16
C ILE A 287 15.84 4.56 6.00
N ILE A 288 14.69 4.30 5.36
CA ILE A 288 14.16 5.14 4.27
C ILE A 288 13.92 6.58 4.76
N ILE A 289 13.32 6.75 5.95
CA ILE A 289 13.12 8.06 6.56
C ILE A 289 14.48 8.73 6.80
N LYS A 290 15.39 8.08 7.52
CA LYS A 290 16.70 8.65 7.85
C LYS A 290 17.49 9.08 6.61
N ASN A 291 17.45 8.26 5.55
CA ASN A 291 18.12 8.61 4.29
C ASN A 291 17.44 9.78 3.58
N HIS A 292 16.10 9.80 3.55
CA HIS A 292 15.36 10.90 2.94
C HIS A 292 15.57 12.23 3.67
N LEU A 293 15.48 12.24 5.00
CA LEU A 293 15.65 13.45 5.80
C LEU A 293 17.03 14.09 5.61
N LYS A 294 18.09 13.29 5.36
CA LYS A 294 19.45 13.82 5.07
C LYS A 294 19.52 14.61 3.76
N THR A 295 18.59 14.40 2.83
CA THR A 295 18.56 15.11 1.53
C THR A 295 17.84 16.46 1.61
N LEU A 296 17.15 16.74 2.73
CA LEU A 296 16.36 17.94 2.91
C LEU A 296 17.21 19.04 3.58
N SER A 297 17.05 20.27 3.11
CA SER A 297 17.77 21.44 3.67
C SER A 297 17.19 21.95 4.99
N LYS A 298 15.99 21.50 5.36
CA LYS A 298 15.28 21.91 6.57
C LYS A 298 15.54 20.93 7.71
N ASP A 299 15.75 21.45 8.91
CA ASP A 299 15.84 20.62 10.12
C ASP A 299 14.48 19.99 10.44
N ILE A 300 14.43 18.66 10.44
CA ILE A 300 13.23 17.86 10.69
C ILE A 300 13.51 16.88 11.81
N LYS A 301 12.72 16.99 12.88
CA LYS A 301 12.85 16.11 14.04
C LYS A 301 12.23 14.75 13.76
N PHE A 302 13.04 13.71 13.77
CA PHE A 302 12.55 12.34 13.59
C PHE A 302 12.08 11.75 14.93
N LEU A 303 10.78 11.39 14.97
CA LEU A 303 10.13 10.80 16.14
C LEU A 303 9.93 9.30 15.90
N GLU A 304 10.82 8.49 16.46
CA GLU A 304 10.85 7.05 16.22
C GLU A 304 10.37 6.18 17.41
N ASN A 305 9.98 6.80 18.53
CA ASN A 305 9.39 6.08 19.65
C ASN A 305 8.36 6.92 20.41
N SER A 306 7.57 6.27 21.25
CA SER A 306 6.47 6.91 21.98
C SER A 306 6.93 7.97 23.00
N GLN A 307 8.15 7.86 23.53
CA GLN A 307 8.70 8.81 24.48
C GLN A 307 8.98 10.18 23.81
N ASN A 308 9.30 10.16 22.51
CA ASN A 308 9.55 11.38 21.75
C ASN A 308 8.26 12.20 21.50
N LEU A 309 7.08 11.65 21.73
CA LEU A 309 5.81 12.36 21.58
C LEU A 309 5.58 13.46 22.63
N ASN A 310 6.36 13.48 23.71
CA ASN A 310 6.32 14.55 24.69
C ASN A 310 6.76 15.90 24.09
N ILE A 311 7.48 15.89 22.96
CA ILE A 311 7.81 17.11 22.22
C ILE A 311 6.57 17.86 21.69
N LEU A 312 5.42 17.17 21.62
CA LEU A 312 4.14 17.77 21.25
C LEU A 312 3.38 18.33 22.46
N ASP A 313 3.92 18.22 23.69
CA ASP A 313 3.30 18.78 24.86
C ASP A 313 3.30 20.30 24.75
N GLY A 314 2.16 20.92 24.99
CA GLY A 314 1.98 22.37 24.83
C GLY A 314 1.74 22.85 23.38
N VAL A 315 1.86 22.00 22.38
CA VAL A 315 1.46 22.32 21.01
C VAL A 315 -0.07 22.42 20.94
N LYS A 316 -0.59 23.56 20.52
CA LYS A 316 -2.04 23.79 20.40
C LYS A 316 -2.58 23.51 19.01
N GLU A 317 -1.78 23.77 17.98
CA GLU A 317 -2.16 23.60 16.57
C GLU A 317 -1.06 22.89 15.79
N LEU A 318 -1.46 21.94 14.95
CA LEU A 318 -0.55 21.09 14.19
C LEU A 318 -1.11 20.81 12.80
N ASP A 319 -0.36 21.20 11.77
CA ASP A 319 -0.60 20.74 10.41
C ASP A 319 -0.14 19.30 10.26
N VAL A 320 -0.96 18.50 9.64
CA VAL A 320 -0.69 17.08 9.42
C VAL A 320 -0.78 16.81 7.91
N ILE A 321 0.34 16.42 7.29
CA ILE A 321 0.27 15.85 5.95
C ILE A 321 -0.62 14.60 6.04
N TYR A 322 -1.72 14.60 5.29
CA TYR A 322 -2.77 13.62 5.46
C TYR A 322 -2.29 12.20 5.15
N PRO A 323 -2.22 11.30 6.15
CA PRO A 323 -1.58 10.01 5.97
C PRO A 323 -2.48 8.96 5.29
N SER A 324 -3.63 9.34 4.77
CA SER A 324 -4.69 8.45 4.29
C SER A 324 -5.24 7.51 5.37
N ILE A 325 -6.34 6.80 5.07
CA ILE A 325 -6.93 5.84 6.00
C ILE A 325 -5.96 4.71 6.29
N GLY A 326 -5.75 4.42 7.56
CA GLY A 326 -4.83 3.41 8.05
C GLY A 326 -4.42 3.63 9.50
N GLU A 327 -3.31 3.01 9.90
CA GLU A 327 -2.81 3.08 11.29
C GLU A 327 -2.42 4.50 11.71
N ASN A 328 -1.73 5.24 10.83
CA ASN A 328 -1.26 6.59 11.12
C ASN A 328 -2.41 7.56 11.37
N LEU A 329 -3.45 7.55 10.52
CA LEU A 329 -4.64 8.37 10.74
C LEU A 329 -5.40 7.93 12.01
N SER A 330 -5.50 6.63 12.26
CA SER A 330 -6.11 6.10 13.47
C SER A 330 -5.37 6.55 14.73
N PHE A 331 -4.05 6.61 14.66
CA PHE A 331 -3.21 7.13 15.74
C PHE A 331 -3.45 8.62 15.99
N ILE A 332 -3.41 9.48 14.96
CA ILE A 332 -3.66 10.92 15.10
C ILE A 332 -5.04 11.19 15.69
N LYS A 333 -6.07 10.47 15.23
CA LYS A 333 -7.42 10.61 15.80
C LYS A 333 -7.50 10.21 17.28
N ARG A 334 -6.67 9.26 17.74
CA ARG A 334 -6.56 8.94 19.18
C ARG A 334 -5.79 10.03 19.93
N LEU A 335 -4.69 10.51 19.36
CA LEU A 335 -3.87 11.57 19.97
C LEU A 335 -4.67 12.85 20.19
N ASN A 336 -5.56 13.21 19.27
CA ASN A 336 -6.48 14.35 19.42
C ASN A 336 -7.38 14.25 20.67
N LYS A 337 -7.75 13.02 21.06
CA LYS A 337 -8.57 12.81 22.25
C LYS A 337 -7.80 12.92 23.57
N THR A 338 -6.47 12.77 23.52
CA THR A 338 -5.62 12.72 24.72
C THR A 338 -4.80 13.98 24.94
N LYS A 339 -4.49 14.69 23.85
CA LYS A 339 -3.70 15.93 23.87
C LYS A 339 -4.53 17.02 23.20
N ASP A 340 -5.08 17.95 23.85
CA ASP A 340 -5.89 19.06 23.32
C ASP A 340 -5.17 19.84 22.17
N ILE A 341 -4.95 19.16 21.04
CA ILE A 341 -4.27 19.67 19.83
C ILE A 341 -5.29 19.79 18.71
N LYS A 342 -5.44 20.95 18.13
CA LYS A 342 -6.23 21.16 16.91
C LYS A 342 -5.42 20.72 15.70
N PHE A 343 -5.86 19.63 15.04
CA PHE A 343 -5.24 19.13 13.81
C PHE A 343 -5.86 19.74 12.57
N ARG A 344 -5.01 20.18 11.63
CA ARG A 344 -5.38 20.58 10.28
C ARG A 344 -4.76 19.63 9.26
N PHE A 345 -5.58 18.91 8.50
CA PHE A 345 -5.11 17.94 7.52
C PHE A 345 -4.81 18.60 6.18
N LEU A 346 -3.57 18.47 5.73
CA LEU A 346 -3.11 18.92 4.41
C LEU A 346 -3.22 17.76 3.44
N LYS A 347 -4.16 17.82 2.51
CA LYS A 347 -4.39 16.78 1.51
C LYS A 347 -3.73 17.16 0.19
N ASN A 348 -3.17 16.17 -0.50
CA ASN A 348 -2.57 16.35 -1.81
C ASN A 348 -3.66 16.62 -2.86
N GLU A 349 -3.51 17.71 -3.65
CA GLU A 349 -4.49 18.11 -4.67
C GLU A 349 -4.68 17.04 -5.75
N LYS A 350 -3.61 16.37 -6.18
CA LYS A 350 -3.66 15.32 -7.20
C LYS A 350 -4.48 14.13 -6.70
N ASP A 351 -4.29 13.76 -5.42
CA ASP A 351 -5.07 12.68 -4.79
C ASP A 351 -6.55 13.05 -4.70
N LEU A 352 -6.87 14.23 -4.19
CA LEU A 352 -8.26 14.71 -4.08
C LEU A 352 -8.98 14.69 -5.43
N PHE A 353 -8.31 15.18 -6.48
CA PHE A 353 -8.87 15.15 -7.82
C PHE A 353 -9.15 13.73 -8.31
N CYS A 354 -8.19 12.83 -8.13
CA CYS A 354 -8.32 11.44 -8.56
C CYS A 354 -9.37 10.66 -7.76
N TRP A 355 -9.49 10.91 -6.45
CA TRP A 355 -10.44 10.21 -5.58
C TRP A 355 -11.90 10.46 -5.96
N ASN A 356 -12.22 11.59 -6.61
CA ASN A 356 -13.56 11.82 -7.16
C ASN A 356 -13.99 10.76 -8.18
N PHE A 357 -13.05 10.08 -8.84
CA PHE A 357 -13.32 8.99 -9.79
C PHE A 357 -13.38 7.60 -9.12
N SER A 358 -13.10 7.50 -7.81
CA SER A 358 -13.08 6.23 -7.06
C SER A 358 -14.43 5.85 -6.44
N ASN A 359 -15.50 6.56 -6.80
CA ASN A 359 -16.85 6.35 -6.27
C ASN A 359 -17.54 5.07 -6.81
N LYS A 360 -17.10 4.57 -7.96
CA LYS A 360 -17.58 3.35 -8.64
C LYS A 360 -16.45 2.32 -8.76
N GLY A 361 -16.66 1.28 -9.58
CA GLY A 361 -15.64 0.27 -9.88
C GLY A 361 -14.45 0.83 -10.66
N TYR A 362 -13.35 0.08 -10.69
CA TYR A 362 -12.09 0.51 -11.31
C TYR A 362 -12.22 0.89 -12.80
N PHE A 363 -13.11 0.26 -13.56
CA PHE A 363 -13.30 0.62 -14.97
C PHE A 363 -13.73 2.08 -15.16
N ASN A 364 -14.55 2.62 -14.23
CA ASN A 364 -14.90 4.04 -14.23
C ASN A 364 -13.69 4.93 -13.91
N PHE A 365 -12.84 4.53 -12.97
CA PHE A 365 -11.58 5.23 -12.70
C PHE A 365 -10.64 5.18 -13.90
N LYS A 366 -10.46 3.98 -14.48
CA LYS A 366 -9.59 3.74 -15.64
C LYS A 366 -9.94 4.67 -16.82
N SER A 367 -11.23 4.85 -17.12
CA SER A 367 -11.67 5.72 -18.23
C SER A 367 -11.32 7.20 -18.02
N ASN A 368 -11.02 7.61 -16.77
CA ASN A 368 -10.59 8.97 -16.43
C ASN A 368 -9.05 9.14 -16.39
N ILE A 369 -8.25 8.08 -16.56
CA ILE A 369 -6.77 8.19 -16.56
C ILE A 369 -6.26 9.20 -17.59
N PRO A 370 -6.74 9.26 -18.85
CA PRO A 370 -6.31 10.28 -19.80
C PRO A 370 -6.59 11.70 -19.29
N LYS A 371 -7.73 11.93 -18.66
CA LYS A 371 -8.07 13.23 -18.05
C LYS A 371 -7.11 13.61 -16.92
N ILE A 372 -6.70 12.63 -16.08
CA ILE A 372 -5.73 12.84 -15.01
C ILE A 372 -4.36 13.21 -15.59
N ILE A 373 -3.90 12.47 -16.61
CA ILE A 373 -2.64 12.74 -17.30
C ILE A 373 -2.62 14.18 -17.84
N THR A 374 -3.66 14.58 -18.57
CA THR A 374 -3.77 15.94 -19.13
C THR A 374 -3.85 17.02 -18.04
N LYS A 375 -4.68 16.81 -17.01
CA LYS A 375 -4.87 17.79 -15.92
C LYS A 375 -3.56 18.11 -15.21
N PHE A 376 -2.72 17.11 -14.97
CA PHE A 376 -1.48 17.26 -14.21
C PHE A 376 -0.23 17.27 -15.09
N LYS A 377 -0.39 17.36 -16.42
CA LYS A 377 0.72 17.44 -17.39
C LYS A 377 1.75 16.33 -17.20
N LEU A 378 1.28 15.09 -17.06
CA LEU A 378 2.16 13.93 -16.82
C LEU A 378 2.77 13.34 -18.10
N SER A 379 2.56 13.95 -19.25
CA SER A 379 3.09 13.53 -20.55
C SER A 379 3.87 14.64 -21.21
#